data_4bedfb43a89ef5e55c25ab3e0e5dba38
#
_entry.id   4bedfb43a89ef5e55c25ab3e0e5dba38
#
_cell.length_a   1.000
_cell.length_b   1.000
_cell.length_c   1.000
_cell.angle_alpha   90.00
_cell.angle_beta   90.00
_cell.angle_gamma   90.00
#
_symmetry.space_group_name_H-M   'P 1'
#
loop_
_entity.id
_entity.type
_entity.pdbx_description
1 polymer ?
#
loop_
_entity_poly.entity_id
_entity_poly.type
_entity_poly.pdbx_seq_one_letter_code
_entity_poly.pdbx_strand_id
1 'polypeptide(L)'
;MAAKEKQQAPKCAPLRDVTPKLDTILKGDTIEELKKLPDNFADLVFADPPYNLQLGGDLSRPDGSHVDAVTDEWDKFDSFATYDRFTRDWLAQARRVLKPDGSLWVIGS
;
A
#
# COMPACT_ATOMS: atom_id res chain seq x y z
N MET A 1 -29.65 24.61 38.04
CA MET A 1 -29.79 24.29 36.61
C MET A 1 -28.47 23.75 36.09
N ALA A 2 -28.43 22.49 35.79
CA ALA A 2 -27.22 21.90 35.24
C ALA A 2 -27.02 22.41 33.81
N ALA A 3 -25.94 23.15 33.57
CA ALA A 3 -25.51 23.44 32.22
C ALA A 3 -25.19 22.09 31.54
N LYS A 4 -25.94 21.75 30.54
CA LYS A 4 -25.54 20.63 29.66
C LYS A 4 -24.23 21.04 29.02
N GLU A 5 -23.14 20.46 29.49
CA GLU A 5 -21.92 20.46 28.71
C GLU A 5 -22.26 19.90 27.35
N LYS A 6 -22.23 20.75 26.34
CA LYS A 6 -22.20 20.29 24.96
C LYS A 6 -20.94 19.46 24.86
N GLN A 7 -21.07 18.16 24.87
CA GLN A 7 -20.00 17.28 24.42
C GLN A 7 -19.66 17.77 23.01
N GLN A 8 -18.58 18.50 22.91
CA GLN A 8 -18.00 18.78 21.61
C GLN A 8 -17.67 17.40 21.04
N ALA A 9 -18.32 17.09 19.90
CA ALA A 9 -17.84 16.00 19.08
C ALA A 9 -16.31 16.10 19.01
N PRO A 10 -15.58 14.96 19.14
CA PRO A 10 -14.14 15.01 19.03
C PRO A 10 -13.82 15.81 17.79
N LYS A 11 -13.19 16.95 17.95
CA LYS A 11 -12.66 17.69 16.82
C LYS A 11 -11.80 16.67 16.09
N CYS A 12 -12.28 16.20 14.92
CA CYS A 12 -11.37 15.60 13.97
C CYS A 12 -10.15 16.48 13.99
N ALA A 13 -9.00 15.90 14.38
CA ALA A 13 -7.75 16.63 14.27
C ALA A 13 -7.82 17.35 12.93
N PRO A 14 -7.59 18.67 12.88
CA PRO A 14 -7.71 19.38 11.63
C PRO A 14 -6.96 18.54 10.63
N LEU A 15 -7.66 18.14 9.57
CA LEU A 15 -7.03 17.50 8.44
C LEU A 15 -5.80 18.36 8.23
N ARG A 16 -4.67 17.85 8.63
CA ARG A 16 -3.42 18.53 8.33
C ARG A 16 -3.54 18.77 6.86
N ASP A 17 -3.58 20.00 6.48
CA ASP A 17 -3.57 20.41 5.08
C ASP A 17 -2.21 20.03 4.52
N VAL A 18 -1.95 18.72 4.58
CA VAL A 18 -0.80 18.10 4.00
C VAL A 18 -1.21 17.81 2.59
N THR A 19 -1.23 18.85 1.77
CA THR A 19 -1.29 18.66 0.34
C THR A 19 -0.10 17.79 -0.01
N PRO A 20 -0.31 16.54 -0.43
CA PRO A 20 0.80 15.67 -0.77
C PRO A 20 1.60 16.33 -1.88
N LYS A 21 2.91 16.27 -1.76
CA LYS A 21 3.79 16.78 -2.79
C LYS A 21 3.61 15.93 -4.03
N LEU A 22 3.10 16.53 -5.10
CA LEU A 22 2.91 15.86 -6.38
C LEU A 22 4.25 15.66 -7.10
N ASP A 23 4.25 14.76 -8.08
CA ASP A 23 5.42 14.47 -8.93
C ASP A 23 6.67 14.12 -8.12
N THR A 24 6.49 13.28 -7.11
CA THR A 24 7.53 12.93 -6.14
C THR A 24 7.59 11.42 -5.95
N ILE A 25 8.80 10.89 -5.80
CA ILE A 25 9.02 9.50 -5.40
C ILE A 25 9.13 9.47 -3.88
N LEU A 26 8.24 8.70 -3.24
CA LEU A 26 8.29 8.43 -1.81
C LEU A 26 8.99 7.10 -1.59
N LYS A 27 10.15 7.13 -0.96
CA LYS A 27 10.91 5.92 -0.65
C LYS A 27 10.61 5.48 0.77
N GLY A 28 10.21 4.23 0.93
CA GLY A 28 9.93 3.67 2.25
C GLY A 28 9.03 2.44 2.18
N ASP A 29 8.56 2.03 3.33
CA ASP A 29 7.51 1.01 3.43
C ASP A 29 6.22 1.54 2.82
N THR A 30 5.65 0.79 1.88
CA THR A 30 4.48 1.24 1.12
C THR A 30 3.28 1.52 2.02
N ILE A 31 3.04 0.68 3.01
CA ILE A 31 1.89 0.83 3.91
C ILE A 31 2.08 2.09 4.77
N GLU A 32 3.27 2.30 5.30
CA GLU A 32 3.58 3.47 6.12
C GLU A 32 3.53 4.77 5.30
N GLU A 33 4.01 4.74 4.06
CA GLU A 33 3.93 5.91 3.18
C GLU A 33 2.49 6.21 2.75
N LEU A 34 1.70 5.19 2.44
CA LEU A 34 0.28 5.36 2.12
C LEU A 34 -0.51 5.95 3.30
N LYS A 35 -0.21 5.55 4.53
CA LYS A 35 -0.87 6.10 5.74
C LYS A 35 -0.71 7.61 5.88
N LYS A 36 0.35 8.17 5.34
CA LYS A 36 0.62 9.62 5.36
C LYS A 36 -0.21 10.40 4.35
N LEU A 37 -0.76 9.72 3.35
CA LEU A 37 -1.58 10.34 2.31
C LEU A 37 -3.02 10.53 2.79
N PRO A 38 -3.71 11.59 2.37
CA PRO A 38 -5.09 11.84 2.74
C PRO A 38 -6.06 10.87 2.07
N ASP A 39 -7.25 10.76 2.63
CA ASP A 39 -8.36 10.02 2.04
C ASP A 39 -8.81 10.68 0.73
N ASN A 40 -9.32 9.87 -0.19
CA ASN A 40 -9.95 10.37 -1.42
C ASN A 40 -9.06 11.35 -2.21
N PHE A 41 -7.81 11.02 -2.33
CA PHE A 41 -6.80 11.88 -2.95
C PHE A 41 -6.43 11.43 -4.37
N ALA A 42 -6.23 10.12 -4.56
CA ALA A 42 -5.71 9.57 -5.80
C ALA A 42 -6.82 9.27 -6.81
N ASP A 43 -6.58 9.60 -8.05
CA ASP A 43 -7.46 9.26 -9.17
C ASP A 43 -7.19 7.84 -9.67
N LEU A 44 -5.95 7.40 -9.57
CA LEU A 44 -5.49 6.10 -10.01
C LEU A 44 -4.44 5.56 -9.03
N VAL A 45 -4.58 4.29 -8.66
CA VAL A 45 -3.53 3.52 -8.04
C VAL A 45 -3.11 2.42 -9.02
N PHE A 46 -1.84 2.41 -9.39
CA PHE A 46 -1.23 1.34 -10.16
C PHE A 46 -0.22 0.65 -9.26
N ALA A 47 -0.49 -0.60 -8.89
CA ALA A 47 0.28 -1.32 -7.90
C ALA A 47 1.00 -2.52 -8.51
N ASP A 48 2.28 -2.64 -8.20
CA ASP A 48 3.09 -3.81 -8.48
C ASP A 48 3.61 -4.38 -7.15
N PRO A 49 2.75 -5.09 -6.41
CA PRO A 49 3.11 -5.61 -5.10
C PRO A 49 4.05 -6.81 -5.19
N PRO A 50 4.77 -7.15 -4.10
CA PRO A 50 5.55 -8.37 -4.06
C PRO A 50 4.65 -9.60 -4.28
N TYR A 51 5.14 -10.55 -5.06
CA TYR A 51 4.38 -11.75 -5.44
C TYR A 51 4.60 -12.92 -4.49
N ASN A 52 5.43 -12.76 -3.46
CA ASN A 52 5.85 -13.84 -2.58
C ASN A 52 6.47 -15.02 -3.38
N LEU A 53 7.33 -14.67 -4.30
CA LEU A 53 8.03 -15.63 -5.13
C LEU A 53 9.04 -16.42 -4.29
N GLN A 54 8.60 -17.51 -3.70
CA GLN A 54 9.47 -18.46 -3.02
C GLN A 54 10.12 -19.42 -4.04
N LEU A 55 10.67 -18.86 -5.08
CA LEU A 55 11.32 -19.61 -6.13
C LEU A 55 12.73 -20.02 -5.69
N GLY A 56 12.81 -21.10 -4.92
CA GLY A 56 14.04 -21.85 -4.81
C GLY A 56 14.19 -22.76 -6.02
N GLY A 57 14.76 -22.27 -7.10
CA GLY A 57 14.94 -23.09 -8.30
C GLY A 57 15.51 -22.29 -9.47
N ASP A 58 16.16 -23.01 -10.37
CA ASP A 58 16.73 -22.47 -11.59
C ASP A 58 15.64 -21.95 -12.51
N LEU A 59 15.43 -20.64 -12.52
CA LEU A 59 14.66 -19.99 -13.56
C LEU A 59 15.56 -19.77 -14.76
N SER A 60 15.31 -20.52 -15.83
CA SER A 60 15.95 -20.28 -17.11
C SER A 60 15.06 -19.45 -18.02
N ARG A 61 15.64 -18.48 -18.70
CA ARG A 61 14.96 -17.79 -19.78
C ARG A 61 14.81 -18.71 -20.99
N PRO A 62 13.88 -18.42 -21.91
CA PRO A 62 13.73 -19.18 -23.14
C PRO A 62 15.01 -19.28 -23.99
N ASP A 63 15.97 -18.38 -23.78
CA ASP A 63 17.28 -18.36 -24.42
C ASP A 63 18.33 -19.24 -23.73
N GLY A 64 17.95 -19.93 -22.62
CA GLY A 64 18.82 -20.81 -21.85
C GLY A 64 19.71 -20.09 -20.81
N SER A 65 19.61 -18.77 -20.67
CA SER A 65 20.34 -18.04 -19.63
C SER A 65 19.65 -18.17 -18.26
N HIS A 66 20.47 -18.34 -17.20
CA HIS A 66 19.96 -18.33 -15.84
C HIS A 66 19.49 -16.93 -15.43
N VAL A 67 18.31 -16.84 -14.87
CA VAL A 67 17.87 -15.66 -14.16
C VAL A 67 18.23 -15.86 -12.70
N ASP A 68 19.08 -14.99 -12.15
CA ASP A 68 19.24 -14.93 -10.72
C ASP A 68 17.86 -14.64 -10.10
N ALA A 69 17.31 -15.63 -9.40
CA ALA A 69 16.09 -15.44 -8.65
C ALA A 69 16.32 -14.27 -7.69
N VAL A 70 15.47 -13.26 -7.77
CA VAL A 70 15.51 -12.12 -6.86
C VAL A 70 15.36 -12.67 -5.44
N THR A 71 16.48 -12.72 -4.71
CA THR A 71 16.53 -13.17 -3.32
C THR A 71 16.26 -12.02 -2.35
N ASP A 72 15.62 -10.96 -2.81
CA ASP A 72 15.32 -9.80 -2.00
C ASP A 72 14.35 -10.16 -0.88
N GLU A 73 14.75 -9.91 0.36
CA GLU A 73 13.96 -10.25 1.55
C GLU A 73 12.57 -9.63 1.57
N TRP A 74 12.38 -8.48 0.89
CA TRP A 74 11.10 -7.81 0.81
C TRP A 74 10.02 -8.60 0.05
N ASP A 75 10.42 -9.55 -0.82
CA ASP A 75 9.51 -10.43 -1.57
C ASP A 75 9.30 -11.79 -0.88
N LYS A 76 9.93 -12.02 0.28
CA LYS A 76 9.82 -13.25 1.05
C LYS A 76 8.96 -13.01 2.29
N PHE A 77 7.93 -13.82 2.42
CA PHE A 77 7.06 -13.82 3.59
C PHE A 77 7.20 -15.15 4.32
N ASP A 78 7.18 -15.10 5.66
CA ASP A 78 7.34 -16.26 6.53
C ASP A 78 6.24 -17.31 6.33
N SER A 79 5.05 -16.85 5.94
CA SER A 79 3.91 -17.71 5.75
C SER A 79 2.87 -17.05 4.82
N PHE A 80 1.94 -17.84 4.31
CA PHE A 80 0.80 -17.33 3.56
C PHE A 80 -0.06 -16.39 4.40
N ALA A 81 -0.19 -16.64 5.70
CA ALA A 81 -0.93 -15.77 6.60
C ALA A 81 -0.31 -14.36 6.69
N THR A 82 1.02 -14.28 6.76
CA THR A 82 1.74 -13.01 6.77
C THR A 82 1.59 -12.28 5.43
N TYR A 83 1.68 -12.99 4.33
CA TYR A 83 1.47 -12.44 2.99
C TYR A 83 0.04 -11.95 2.80
N ASP A 84 -0.94 -12.71 3.23
CA ASP A 84 -2.36 -12.32 3.18
C ASP A 84 -2.63 -11.06 3.99
N ARG A 85 -2.07 -10.97 5.20
CA ARG A 85 -2.18 -9.77 6.04
C ARG A 85 -1.56 -8.55 5.38
N PHE A 86 -0.37 -8.69 4.84
CA PHE A 86 0.30 -7.61 4.11
C PHE A 86 -0.56 -7.14 2.93
N THR A 87 -1.10 -8.09 2.17
CA THR A 87 -1.95 -7.78 1.01
C THR A 87 -3.22 -7.05 1.43
N ARG A 88 -3.88 -7.48 2.49
CA ARG A 88 -5.06 -6.79 3.04
C ARG A 88 -4.73 -5.39 3.50
N ASP A 89 -3.60 -5.22 4.17
CA ASP A 89 -3.20 -3.92 4.73
C ASP A 89 -2.91 -2.89 3.64
N TRP A 90 -2.14 -3.24 2.61
CA TRP A 90 -1.87 -2.29 1.54
C TRP A 90 -3.10 -2.03 0.67
N LEU A 91 -3.94 -3.03 0.41
CA LEU A 91 -5.20 -2.84 -0.31
C LEU A 91 -6.16 -1.92 0.44
N ALA A 92 -6.24 -2.05 1.76
CA ALA A 92 -7.06 -1.17 2.58
C ALA A 92 -6.58 0.29 2.48
N GLN A 93 -5.28 0.52 2.50
CA GLN A 93 -4.72 1.85 2.34
C GLN A 93 -4.91 2.38 0.90
N ALA A 94 -4.72 1.55 -0.10
CA ALA A 94 -4.98 1.93 -1.50
C ALA A 94 -6.44 2.35 -1.70
N ARG A 95 -7.38 1.59 -1.14
CA ARG A 95 -8.80 1.93 -1.18
C ARG A 95 -9.09 3.28 -0.49
N ARG A 96 -8.48 3.51 0.66
CA ARG A 96 -8.68 4.74 1.44
C ARG A 96 -8.21 5.98 0.68
N VAL A 97 -7.04 5.91 0.04
CA VAL A 97 -6.48 7.05 -0.69
C VAL A 97 -7.12 7.27 -2.05
N LEU A 98 -7.77 6.25 -2.62
CA LEU A 98 -8.51 6.40 -3.87
C LEU A 98 -9.76 7.23 -3.69
N LYS A 99 -10.02 8.11 -4.63
CA LYS A 99 -11.33 8.78 -4.76
C LYS A 99 -12.43 7.74 -5.03
N PRO A 100 -13.71 8.04 -4.70
CA PRO A 100 -14.81 7.11 -4.95
C PRO A 100 -14.96 6.68 -6.41
N ASP A 101 -14.55 7.52 -7.35
CA ASP A 101 -14.54 7.26 -8.79
C ASP A 101 -13.16 6.88 -9.34
N GLY A 102 -12.20 6.68 -8.46
CA GLY A 102 -10.85 6.27 -8.81
C GLY A 102 -10.75 4.82 -9.26
N SER A 103 -9.65 4.49 -9.91
CA SER A 103 -9.37 3.16 -10.44
C SER A 103 -8.16 2.53 -9.75
N LEU A 104 -8.24 1.23 -9.50
CA LEU A 104 -7.13 0.43 -9.00
C LEU A 104 -6.73 -0.62 -10.04
N TRP A 105 -5.46 -0.61 -10.40
CA TRP A 105 -4.85 -1.61 -11.26
C TRP A 105 -3.75 -2.32 -10.48
N VAL A 106 -3.78 -3.63 -10.46
CA VAL A 106 -2.80 -4.45 -9.74
C VAL A 106 -2.17 -5.43 -10.70
N ILE A 107 -0.84 -5.43 -10.75
CA ILE A 107 -0.09 -6.46 -11.44
C ILE A 107 -0.05 -7.69 -10.53
N GLY A 108 -0.38 -8.83 -11.09
CA GLY A 108 -0.37 -10.10 -10.38
C GLY A 108 0.21 -11.22 -11.24
N SER A 109 0.57 -12.31 -10.61
CA SER A 109 1.00 -13.55 -11.26
C SER A 109 0.08 -14.71 -10.89
#